data_0d0d98052a73c176241c8de773b8293b
#
_entry.id   0d0d98052a73c176241c8de773b8293b
#
_cell.length_a   1.000
_cell.length_b   1.000
_cell.length_c   1.000
_cell.angle_alpha   90.00
_cell.angle_beta   90.00
_cell.angle_gamma   90.00
#
_symmetry.space_group_name_H-M   'P 1'
#
loop_
_entity.id
_entity.type
_entity.pdbx_description
1 polymer ?
#
loop_
_entity_poly.entity_id
_entity_poly.type
_entity_poly.pdbx_seq_one_letter_code
_entity_poly.pdbx_strand_id
1 'polypeptide(L)'
;GPRSPLWAQAQAGDRRVQAGVGTGAAASTTPAGATAARPGVGPYGSLDGRSPDRNGLVLPEGFTSRVVAVGGSPVNGTDYRWPVFPDGKGTVPMADGGWSLACNHEVFDFQTPGERWGGASAIRFAADGSITGASAILTDSHSNSRGATTPWGTWLSCQEAFGGDGLVWECDPIGHDPAVARHALGVRTHGSVAVDPAGGHCYLTEAHRDGRLYRFTILNEADSGAALADGLLEAMVVDRDGGVSWLAVPDPLATVIPTRVQVTDGFVTPVGGGVWVHDGVLLFTTALDDRVHAVDLAGQHHSVVWDGSGHRQPLVGIGDLTVHARSGDLFVVEDRGDMEVA
;
A
#
# COMPACT_ATOMS: atom_id res chain seq x y z
N GLY A 1 -28.48 -7.83 -11.13
CA GLY A 1 -27.95 -8.16 -9.83
C GLY A 1 -26.64 -7.45 -9.64
N PRO A 2 -26.26 -6.98 -8.46
CA PRO A 2 -24.98 -6.33 -8.22
C PRO A 2 -23.86 -7.33 -8.48
N ARG A 3 -22.83 -6.94 -9.21
CA ARG A 3 -21.64 -7.74 -9.38
C ARG A 3 -20.91 -7.76 -8.03
N SER A 4 -20.63 -8.96 -7.52
CA SER A 4 -19.82 -9.13 -6.31
C SER A 4 -18.47 -8.41 -6.48
N PRO A 5 -17.95 -7.78 -5.43
CA PRO A 5 -16.61 -7.21 -5.45
C PRO A 5 -15.59 -8.30 -5.84
N LEU A 6 -14.55 -7.92 -6.58
CA LEU A 6 -13.58 -8.83 -7.20
C LEU A 6 -12.91 -9.83 -6.22
N TRP A 7 -12.78 -9.45 -4.95
CA TRP A 7 -12.21 -10.30 -3.90
C TRP A 7 -13.14 -11.45 -3.43
N ALA A 8 -14.46 -11.35 -3.64
CA ALA A 8 -15.42 -12.43 -3.24
C ALA A 8 -15.28 -13.71 -4.08
N GLN A 9 -14.56 -13.65 -5.20
CA GLN A 9 -14.29 -14.83 -6.05
C GLN A 9 -13.06 -15.63 -5.60
N ALA A 10 -12.27 -15.11 -4.65
CA ALA A 10 -11.02 -15.71 -4.23
C ALA A 10 -11.14 -16.92 -3.28
N GLN A 11 -12.33 -17.33 -2.86
CA GLN A 11 -12.53 -18.41 -1.89
C GLN A 11 -12.87 -19.79 -2.48
N ALA A 12 -12.97 -19.92 -3.78
CA ALA A 12 -13.32 -21.20 -4.41
C ALA A 12 -12.37 -21.54 -5.56
N GLY A 13 -11.30 -22.24 -5.26
CA GLY A 13 -10.45 -22.86 -6.26
C GLY A 13 -9.01 -23.06 -5.80
N ASP A 14 -8.45 -24.20 -6.11
CA ASP A 14 -7.03 -24.54 -6.03
C ASP A 14 -6.20 -23.42 -6.71
N ARG A 15 -5.52 -22.57 -5.95
CA ARG A 15 -4.73 -21.46 -6.48
C ARG A 15 -3.27 -21.64 -6.11
N ARG A 16 -2.45 -21.79 -7.12
CA ARG A 16 -0.99 -21.81 -7.01
C ARG A 16 -0.51 -20.35 -7.02
N VAL A 17 0.21 -19.95 -5.99
CA VAL A 17 1.01 -18.72 -6.02
C VAL A 17 2.32 -19.06 -6.72
N GLN A 18 2.57 -18.47 -7.86
CA GLN A 18 3.77 -18.71 -8.67
C GLN A 18 4.48 -17.39 -8.90
N ALA A 19 5.76 -17.30 -8.56
CA ALA A 19 6.58 -16.15 -8.93
C ALA A 19 6.86 -16.23 -10.44
N GLY A 20 6.32 -15.28 -11.20
CA GLY A 20 6.48 -15.23 -12.65
C GLY A 20 7.83 -14.65 -13.06
N VAL A 21 8.57 -15.34 -13.93
CA VAL A 21 9.73 -14.79 -14.63
C VAL A 21 9.25 -14.17 -15.92
N GLY A 22 9.00 -12.84 -15.92
CA GLY A 22 8.61 -12.12 -17.14
C GLY A 22 9.79 -11.89 -18.08
N THR A 23 9.75 -12.43 -19.28
CA THR A 23 10.65 -12.08 -20.38
C THR A 23 9.94 -11.15 -21.35
N GLY A 24 10.04 -9.85 -21.12
CA GLY A 24 9.49 -8.85 -22.06
C GLY A 24 10.38 -7.62 -22.11
N ALA A 25 11.17 -7.46 -23.15
CA ALA A 25 11.99 -6.28 -23.36
C ALA A 25 11.17 -5.19 -24.07
N ALA A 26 10.73 -4.17 -23.32
CA ALA A 26 10.40 -2.88 -23.90
C ALA A 26 11.58 -1.93 -23.68
N ALA A 27 12.07 -1.30 -24.75
CA ALA A 27 13.16 -0.33 -24.64
C ALA A 27 12.65 0.93 -23.94
N SER A 28 12.97 1.06 -22.66
CA SER A 28 12.70 2.25 -21.85
C SER A 28 14.02 3.01 -21.70
N THR A 29 13.99 4.31 -21.93
CA THR A 29 15.09 5.21 -21.59
C THR A 29 15.07 5.39 -20.08
N THR A 30 15.99 4.73 -19.39
CA THR A 30 16.14 4.80 -17.93
C THR A 30 16.77 6.13 -17.53
N PRO A 31 16.26 6.83 -16.49
CA PRO A 31 16.91 8.02 -15.93
C PRO A 31 18.31 7.66 -15.39
N ALA A 32 19.22 8.63 -15.45
CA ALA A 32 20.56 8.45 -14.87
C ALA A 32 20.44 8.31 -13.34
N GLY A 33 20.57 7.06 -12.84
CA GLY A 33 20.45 6.73 -11.42
C GLY A 33 19.45 5.61 -11.11
N ALA A 34 18.39 5.46 -11.88
CA ALA A 34 17.48 4.33 -11.74
C ALA A 34 17.97 3.16 -12.62
N THR A 35 18.37 2.06 -12.01
CA THR A 35 18.64 0.83 -12.75
C THR A 35 17.28 0.26 -13.19
N ALA A 36 17.08 0.08 -14.51
CA ALA A 36 15.87 -0.57 -15.01
C ALA A 36 15.68 -1.92 -14.31
N ALA A 37 14.45 -2.19 -13.88
CA ALA A 37 14.10 -3.50 -13.33
C ALA A 37 14.47 -4.58 -14.37
N ARG A 38 15.29 -5.54 -13.96
CA ARG A 38 15.69 -6.65 -14.82
C ARG A 38 14.99 -7.90 -14.33
N PRO A 39 14.21 -8.57 -15.19
CA PRO A 39 13.70 -9.88 -14.88
C PRO A 39 14.87 -10.80 -14.53
N GLY A 40 14.76 -11.52 -13.43
CA GLY A 40 15.80 -12.42 -12.96
C GLY A 40 15.25 -13.39 -11.92
N VAL A 41 16.05 -14.40 -11.59
CA VAL A 41 15.74 -15.25 -10.45
C VAL A 41 15.85 -14.38 -9.20
N GLY A 42 14.76 -14.22 -8.46
CA GLY A 42 14.75 -13.49 -7.20
C GLY A 42 15.76 -14.05 -6.19
N PRO A 43 16.07 -13.31 -5.10
CA PRO A 43 17.12 -13.69 -4.15
C PRO A 43 16.82 -15.00 -3.41
N TYR A 44 15.58 -15.49 -3.51
CA TYR A 44 15.12 -16.69 -2.81
C TYR A 44 15.11 -17.96 -3.67
N GLY A 45 15.51 -17.87 -4.93
CA GLY A 45 15.54 -18.99 -5.87
C GLY A 45 14.21 -19.26 -6.60
N SER A 46 14.23 -20.21 -7.52
CA SER A 46 13.08 -20.57 -8.36
C SER A 46 11.99 -21.29 -7.58
N LEU A 47 10.74 -21.02 -7.94
CA LEU A 47 9.56 -21.77 -7.50
C LEU A 47 9.21 -22.93 -8.44
N ASP A 48 9.93 -23.09 -9.57
CA ASP A 48 9.65 -24.12 -10.57
C ASP A 48 9.69 -25.53 -9.97
N GLY A 49 8.64 -26.30 -10.26
CA GLY A 49 8.53 -27.69 -9.80
C GLY A 49 8.23 -27.87 -8.30
N ARG A 50 8.05 -26.78 -7.55
CA ARG A 50 7.66 -26.83 -6.14
C ARG A 50 6.17 -27.08 -6.00
N SER A 51 5.80 -27.81 -4.95
CA SER A 51 4.39 -28.05 -4.60
C SER A 51 3.94 -27.06 -3.52
N PRO A 52 2.65 -26.69 -3.49
CA PRO A 52 2.09 -25.90 -2.40
C PRO A 52 2.30 -26.58 -1.05
N ASP A 53 2.54 -25.78 -0.02
CA ASP A 53 2.55 -26.25 1.36
C ASP A 53 1.12 -26.55 1.87
N ARG A 54 0.98 -26.92 3.15
CA ARG A 54 -0.32 -27.22 3.78
C ARG A 54 -1.30 -26.04 3.79
N ASN A 55 -0.82 -24.81 3.59
CA ASN A 55 -1.62 -23.59 3.54
C ASN A 55 -1.91 -23.14 2.09
N GLY A 56 -1.51 -23.93 1.09
CA GLY A 56 -1.73 -23.68 -0.32
C GLY A 56 -0.71 -22.73 -0.96
N LEU A 57 0.40 -22.42 -0.28
CA LEU A 57 1.43 -21.48 -0.76
C LEU A 57 2.59 -22.25 -1.40
N VAL A 58 2.99 -21.85 -2.60
CA VAL A 58 4.24 -22.26 -3.21
C VAL A 58 5.35 -21.34 -2.70
N LEU A 59 6.30 -21.90 -1.95
CA LEU A 59 7.32 -21.12 -1.24
C LEU A 59 8.73 -21.49 -1.72
N PRO A 60 9.68 -20.55 -1.69
CA PRO A 60 11.09 -20.83 -1.94
C PRO A 60 11.65 -21.87 -0.97
N GLU A 61 12.78 -22.47 -1.30
CA GLU A 61 13.44 -23.44 -0.42
C GLU A 61 13.83 -22.79 0.92
N GLY A 62 13.56 -23.52 2.01
CA GLY A 62 13.82 -23.07 3.38
C GLY A 62 12.72 -22.20 3.99
N PHE A 63 11.71 -21.78 3.19
CA PHE A 63 10.58 -21.02 3.70
C PHE A 63 9.45 -21.94 4.18
N THR A 64 8.78 -21.52 5.23
CA THR A 64 7.58 -22.17 5.77
C THR A 64 6.50 -21.13 6.04
N SER A 65 5.22 -21.53 5.98
CA SER A 65 4.11 -20.66 6.34
C SER A 65 3.36 -21.13 7.58
N ARG A 66 2.77 -20.19 8.29
CA ARG A 66 1.79 -20.46 9.35
C ARG A 66 0.64 -19.46 9.30
N VAL A 67 -0.56 -19.95 9.59
CA VAL A 67 -1.72 -19.07 9.78
C VAL A 67 -1.62 -18.44 11.18
N VAL A 68 -1.65 -17.12 11.27
CA VAL A 68 -1.59 -16.37 12.54
C VAL A 68 -2.95 -15.86 12.99
N ALA A 69 -3.85 -15.56 12.05
CA ALA A 69 -5.22 -15.14 12.32
C ALA A 69 -6.15 -15.54 11.17
N VAL A 70 -7.43 -15.73 11.48
CA VAL A 70 -8.48 -16.02 10.49
C VAL A 70 -9.65 -15.08 10.77
N GLY A 71 -10.15 -14.41 9.73
CA GLY A 71 -11.29 -13.50 9.84
C GLY A 71 -12.49 -14.14 10.52
N GLY A 72 -13.08 -13.47 11.50
CA GLY A 72 -14.19 -13.96 12.29
C GLY A 72 -13.82 -14.94 13.41
N SER A 73 -12.52 -15.28 13.60
CA SER A 73 -12.06 -16.20 14.65
C SER A 73 -11.17 -15.50 15.69
N PRO A 74 -11.09 -15.98 16.94
CA PRO A 74 -10.12 -15.46 17.90
C PRO A 74 -8.68 -15.65 17.40
N VAL A 75 -7.83 -14.66 17.64
CA VAL A 75 -6.38 -14.79 17.43
C VAL A 75 -5.82 -15.75 18.48
N ASN A 76 -4.97 -16.68 18.07
CA ASN A 76 -4.43 -17.69 18.96
C ASN A 76 -3.84 -17.11 20.26
N GLY A 77 -4.28 -17.64 21.40
CA GLY A 77 -3.83 -17.20 22.72
C GLY A 77 -4.46 -15.91 23.22
N THR A 78 -5.48 -15.37 22.50
CA THR A 78 -6.21 -14.17 22.89
C THR A 78 -7.72 -14.37 22.74
N ASP A 79 -8.51 -13.48 23.38
CA ASP A 79 -9.95 -13.40 23.18
C ASP A 79 -10.34 -12.45 22.04
N TYR A 80 -9.36 -11.79 21.42
CA TYR A 80 -9.60 -10.83 20.35
C TYR A 80 -10.01 -11.54 19.05
N ARG A 81 -11.22 -11.27 18.61
CA ARG A 81 -11.74 -11.79 17.34
C ARG A 81 -11.21 -10.97 16.18
N TRP A 82 -10.42 -11.64 15.31
CA TRP A 82 -9.84 -10.98 14.14
C TRP A 82 -10.94 -10.56 13.16
N PRO A 83 -10.99 -9.29 12.73
CA PRO A 83 -11.99 -8.84 11.76
C PRO A 83 -11.84 -9.53 10.41
N VAL A 84 -12.92 -9.45 9.62
CA VAL A 84 -12.94 -9.97 8.24
C VAL A 84 -12.22 -9.02 7.28
N PHE A 85 -11.88 -9.51 6.08
CA PHE A 85 -11.25 -8.76 4.99
C PHE A 85 -9.95 -8.05 5.41
N PRO A 86 -8.96 -8.80 5.93
CA PRO A 86 -7.65 -8.22 6.21
C PRO A 86 -6.97 -7.78 4.91
N ASP A 87 -6.45 -6.55 4.89
CA ASP A 87 -5.79 -5.96 3.73
C ASP A 87 -4.40 -5.42 4.11
N GLY A 88 -4.05 -4.18 3.80
CA GLY A 88 -2.73 -3.59 4.02
C GLY A 88 -2.14 -3.89 5.39
N LYS A 89 -0.87 -4.29 5.40
CA LYS A 89 -0.17 -4.75 6.61
C LYS A 89 1.22 -4.14 6.72
N GLY A 90 1.65 -3.92 7.95
CA GLY A 90 3.01 -3.48 8.24
C GLY A 90 3.48 -3.95 9.61
N THR A 91 4.78 -4.10 9.76
CA THR A 91 5.39 -4.49 11.03
C THR A 91 6.09 -3.30 11.67
N VAL A 92 5.89 -3.13 12.97
CA VAL A 92 6.51 -2.09 13.77
C VAL A 92 7.34 -2.76 14.87
N PRO A 93 8.67 -2.52 14.95
CA PRO A 93 9.49 -3.07 16.01
C PRO A 93 9.11 -2.47 17.36
N MET A 94 9.20 -3.27 18.43
CA MET A 94 8.93 -2.86 19.79
C MET A 94 10.23 -2.78 20.61
N ALA A 95 10.24 -1.96 21.65
CA ALA A 95 11.42 -1.71 22.47
C ALA A 95 11.93 -2.95 23.24
N ASP A 96 11.06 -3.94 23.45
CA ASP A 96 11.37 -5.21 24.12
C ASP A 96 11.99 -6.26 23.20
N GLY A 97 12.26 -5.90 21.93
CA GLY A 97 12.76 -6.80 20.89
C GLY A 97 11.66 -7.61 20.19
N GLY A 98 10.42 -7.48 20.61
CA GLY A 98 9.25 -7.97 19.89
C GLY A 98 8.84 -7.05 18.74
N TRP A 99 7.67 -7.30 18.17
CA TRP A 99 7.13 -6.50 17.07
C TRP A 99 5.61 -6.58 17.03
N SER A 100 4.99 -5.57 16.45
CA SER A 100 3.55 -5.53 16.20
C SER A 100 3.28 -5.63 14.70
N LEU A 101 2.32 -6.46 14.30
CA LEU A 101 1.76 -6.52 12.96
C LEU A 101 0.47 -5.72 12.95
N ALA A 102 0.49 -4.52 12.38
CA ALA A 102 -0.71 -3.76 12.07
C ALA A 102 -1.35 -4.30 10.79
N CYS A 103 -2.68 -4.32 10.74
CA CYS A 103 -3.44 -4.80 9.61
C CYS A 103 -4.74 -3.99 9.47
N ASN A 104 -5.00 -3.49 8.28
CA ASN A 104 -6.26 -2.87 7.91
C ASN A 104 -7.34 -3.92 7.62
N HIS A 105 -8.60 -3.51 7.75
CA HIS A 105 -9.76 -4.33 7.45
C HIS A 105 -10.68 -3.57 6.49
N GLU A 106 -10.70 -4.02 5.23
CA GLU A 106 -11.40 -3.36 4.14
C GLU A 106 -12.89 -3.74 4.11
N VAL A 107 -13.64 -3.34 5.14
CA VAL A 107 -15.08 -3.52 5.20
C VAL A 107 -15.76 -2.25 4.67
N PHE A 108 -16.48 -2.37 3.57
CA PHE A 108 -17.17 -1.25 2.95
C PHE A 108 -18.52 -0.97 3.61
N ASP A 109 -18.92 0.30 3.70
CA ASP A 109 -20.20 0.74 4.28
C ASP A 109 -21.42 0.07 3.63
N PHE A 110 -21.37 -0.21 2.32
CA PHE A 110 -22.48 -0.87 1.62
C PHE A 110 -22.65 -2.35 1.99
N GLN A 111 -21.64 -2.98 2.58
CA GLN A 111 -21.70 -4.37 3.05
C GLN A 111 -22.39 -4.47 4.40
N THR A 112 -22.29 -3.45 5.22
CA THR A 112 -22.84 -3.36 6.58
C THR A 112 -23.43 -1.98 6.82
N PRO A 113 -24.55 -1.60 6.17
CA PRO A 113 -25.11 -0.26 6.26
C PRO A 113 -25.38 0.16 7.71
N GLY A 114 -24.78 1.27 8.13
CA GLY A 114 -24.91 1.82 9.48
C GLY A 114 -24.00 1.17 10.54
N GLU A 115 -23.19 0.18 10.17
CA GLU A 115 -22.23 -0.45 11.05
C GLU A 115 -20.81 -0.24 10.49
N ARG A 116 -19.91 0.32 11.27
CA ARG A 116 -18.53 0.58 10.88
C ARG A 116 -17.63 -0.54 11.40
N TRP A 117 -17.52 -1.61 10.64
CA TRP A 117 -16.75 -2.81 11.00
C TRP A 117 -15.33 -2.81 10.45
N GLY A 118 -14.98 -1.82 9.62
CA GLY A 118 -13.62 -1.61 9.14
C GLY A 118 -12.73 -1.02 10.24
N GLY A 119 -11.56 -0.59 9.83
CA GLY A 119 -10.56 -0.02 10.71
C GLY A 119 -9.25 -0.77 10.64
N ALA A 120 -8.52 -0.84 11.73
CA ALA A 120 -7.25 -1.55 11.81
C ALA A 120 -7.11 -2.29 13.14
N SER A 121 -6.40 -3.41 13.09
CA SER A 121 -6.06 -4.22 14.25
C SER A 121 -4.56 -4.48 14.31
N ALA A 122 -4.06 -4.88 15.48
CA ALA A 122 -2.69 -5.29 15.64
C ALA A 122 -2.58 -6.64 16.36
N ILE A 123 -1.60 -7.45 15.94
CA ILE A 123 -1.14 -8.65 16.64
C ILE A 123 0.27 -8.36 17.14
N ARG A 124 0.50 -8.50 18.43
CA ARG A 124 1.82 -8.32 19.06
C ARG A 124 2.53 -9.65 19.20
N PHE A 125 3.81 -9.63 18.90
CA PHE A 125 4.68 -10.80 18.95
C PHE A 125 5.88 -10.53 19.87
N ALA A 126 6.27 -11.52 20.65
CA ALA A 126 7.57 -11.53 21.32
C ALA A 126 8.71 -11.77 20.30
N ALA A 127 9.96 -11.57 20.71
CA ALA A 127 11.14 -11.77 19.87
C ALA A 127 11.26 -13.19 19.29
N ASP A 128 10.70 -14.20 19.93
CA ASP A 128 10.65 -15.59 19.46
C ASP A 128 9.50 -15.85 18.47
N GLY A 129 8.69 -14.83 18.16
CA GLY A 129 7.54 -14.91 17.27
C GLY A 129 6.29 -15.51 17.90
N SER A 130 6.25 -15.73 19.22
CA SER A 130 5.02 -16.10 19.93
C SER A 130 4.07 -14.90 20.03
N ILE A 131 2.75 -15.14 19.93
CA ILE A 131 1.74 -14.10 20.05
C ILE A 131 1.59 -13.72 21.52
N THR A 132 1.71 -12.42 21.83
CA THR A 132 1.57 -11.87 23.19
C THR A 132 0.27 -11.09 23.38
N GLY A 133 -0.42 -10.75 22.31
CA GLY A 133 -1.70 -10.05 22.37
C GLY A 133 -2.23 -9.65 20.99
N ALA A 134 -3.49 -9.27 20.96
CA ALA A 134 -4.12 -8.67 19.78
C ALA A 134 -5.22 -7.70 20.24
N SER A 135 -5.43 -6.63 19.47
CA SER A 135 -6.45 -5.61 19.76
C SER A 135 -6.78 -4.79 18.50
N ALA A 136 -7.92 -4.10 18.51
CA ALA A 136 -8.17 -3.01 17.59
C ALA A 136 -7.23 -1.85 17.88
N ILE A 137 -6.77 -1.16 16.81
CA ILE A 137 -5.99 0.08 16.87
C ILE A 137 -6.70 1.24 16.15
N LEU A 138 -7.75 0.92 15.39
CA LEU A 138 -8.69 1.88 14.78
C LEU A 138 -10.06 1.23 14.75
N THR A 139 -11.05 1.91 15.31
CA THR A 139 -12.48 1.53 15.29
C THR A 139 -13.31 2.63 14.66
N ASP A 140 -14.59 2.35 14.43
CA ASP A 140 -15.55 3.31 13.86
C ASP A 140 -15.12 3.87 12.49
N SER A 141 -14.43 3.04 11.71
CA SER A 141 -13.94 3.34 10.37
C SER A 141 -14.46 2.32 9.36
N HIS A 142 -14.21 2.55 8.07
CA HIS A 142 -14.60 1.66 6.99
C HIS A 142 -13.63 1.77 5.81
N SER A 143 -13.64 0.78 4.92
CA SER A 143 -12.86 0.79 3.68
C SER A 143 -11.36 1.05 3.91
N ASN A 144 -10.82 0.57 5.04
CA ASN A 144 -9.42 0.71 5.34
C ASN A 144 -8.63 -0.33 4.53
N SER A 145 -7.96 0.14 3.49
CA SER A 145 -7.23 -0.68 2.52
C SER A 145 -5.73 -0.67 2.82
N ARG A 146 -4.92 0.00 2.05
CA ARG A 146 -3.46 0.02 2.19
C ARG A 146 -2.97 0.97 3.28
N GLY A 147 -1.67 0.98 3.51
CA GLY A 147 -1.07 1.87 4.50
C GLY A 147 0.44 1.72 4.59
N ALA A 148 1.05 2.41 5.55
CA ALA A 148 2.48 2.34 5.81
C ALA A 148 2.81 2.45 7.29
N THR A 149 3.96 1.89 7.67
CA THR A 149 4.60 2.21 8.93
C THR A 149 5.36 3.53 8.83
N THR A 150 5.31 4.32 9.89
CA THR A 150 6.09 5.55 9.98
C THR A 150 7.47 5.30 10.60
N PRO A 151 8.46 6.15 10.33
CA PRO A 151 9.76 6.08 10.99
C PRO A 151 9.69 6.27 12.52
N TRP A 152 8.65 6.92 13.01
CA TRP A 152 8.41 7.14 14.45
C TRP A 152 7.53 6.06 15.10
N GLY A 153 7.24 4.95 14.39
CA GLY A 153 6.67 3.74 14.97
C GLY A 153 5.14 3.70 15.01
N THR A 154 4.44 4.49 14.20
CA THR A 154 2.98 4.40 14.05
C THR A 154 2.60 3.70 12.74
N TRP A 155 1.31 3.34 12.61
CA TRP A 155 0.70 2.80 11.41
C TRP A 155 -0.23 3.83 10.78
N LEU A 156 -0.03 4.12 9.49
CA LEU A 156 -0.93 4.94 8.69
C LEU A 156 -1.92 4.04 7.96
N SER A 157 -3.20 4.20 8.24
CA SER A 157 -4.30 3.45 7.64
C SER A 157 -5.06 4.33 6.65
N CYS A 158 -5.05 3.95 5.37
CA CYS A 158 -5.71 4.67 4.29
C CYS A 158 -7.15 4.19 4.11
N GLN A 159 -8.12 5.12 4.06
CA GLN A 159 -9.51 4.81 3.72
C GLN A 159 -9.72 4.94 2.21
N GLU A 160 -10.02 3.82 1.56
CA GLU A 160 -10.44 3.77 0.16
C GLU A 160 -11.97 3.98 0.06
N ALA A 161 -12.45 5.10 0.64
CA ALA A 161 -13.86 5.43 0.67
C ALA A 161 -14.34 5.95 -0.69
N PHE A 162 -15.21 5.20 -1.35
CA PHE A 162 -15.70 5.53 -2.70
C PHE A 162 -16.55 6.81 -2.78
N GLY A 163 -17.04 7.31 -1.65
CA GLY A 163 -17.67 8.64 -1.55
C GLY A 163 -16.72 9.82 -1.77
N GLY A 164 -15.40 9.57 -1.71
CA GLY A 164 -14.38 10.59 -1.81
C GLY A 164 -14.15 11.35 -0.49
N ASP A 165 -14.64 10.83 0.62
CA ASP A 165 -14.56 11.36 1.99
C ASP A 165 -13.56 10.61 2.88
N GLY A 166 -12.74 9.73 2.28
CA GLY A 166 -11.71 8.96 2.97
C GLY A 166 -10.62 9.82 3.58
N LEU A 167 -10.08 9.32 4.68
CA LEU A 167 -8.99 9.93 5.46
C LEU A 167 -7.81 8.96 5.57
N VAL A 168 -6.66 9.50 5.95
CA VAL A 168 -5.54 8.71 6.50
C VAL A 168 -5.61 8.81 8.02
N TRP A 169 -5.60 7.66 8.67
CA TRP A 169 -5.60 7.56 10.12
C TRP A 169 -4.23 7.13 10.61
N GLU A 170 -3.68 7.85 11.57
CA GLU A 170 -2.46 7.45 12.25
C GLU A 170 -2.82 6.71 13.53
N CYS A 171 -2.35 5.47 13.62
CA CYS A 171 -2.70 4.53 14.68
C CYS A 171 -1.46 4.14 15.49
N ASP A 172 -1.61 4.04 16.81
CA ASP A 172 -0.63 3.38 17.66
C ASP A 172 -0.72 1.86 17.50
N PRO A 173 0.32 1.18 16.96
CA PRO A 173 0.30 -0.27 16.74
C PRO A 173 0.32 -1.10 18.02
N ILE A 174 0.51 -0.47 19.19
CA ILE A 174 0.41 -1.09 20.52
C ILE A 174 -1.00 -0.95 21.07
N GLY A 175 -1.75 0.07 20.61
CA GLY A 175 -3.14 0.33 20.99
C GLY A 175 -3.30 1.03 22.33
N HIS A 176 -2.29 1.80 22.76
CA HIS A 176 -2.37 2.61 23.97
C HIS A 176 -3.02 3.97 23.68
N ASP A 177 -2.69 4.57 22.55
CA ASP A 177 -3.21 5.86 22.14
C ASP A 177 -4.33 5.70 21.10
N PRO A 178 -5.35 6.58 21.13
CA PRO A 178 -6.41 6.57 20.13
C PRO A 178 -5.88 6.95 18.74
N ALA A 179 -6.45 6.37 17.69
CA ALA A 179 -6.13 6.74 16.31
C ALA A 179 -6.52 8.19 16.02
N VAL A 180 -5.69 8.88 15.23
CA VAL A 180 -5.85 10.29 14.87
C VAL A 180 -6.05 10.46 13.38
N ALA A 181 -7.15 11.11 12.97
CA ALA A 181 -7.38 11.47 11.58
C ALA A 181 -6.42 12.57 11.12
N ARG A 182 -5.66 12.33 10.05
CA ARG A 182 -4.67 13.26 9.51
C ARG A 182 -5.26 14.05 8.32
N HIS A 183 -6.14 14.99 8.63
CA HIS A 183 -6.87 15.80 7.64
C HIS A 183 -5.94 16.59 6.69
N ALA A 184 -4.76 17.00 7.16
CA ALA A 184 -3.79 17.73 6.35
C ALA A 184 -3.26 16.90 5.17
N LEU A 185 -3.31 15.57 5.25
CA LEU A 185 -2.98 14.66 4.15
C LEU A 185 -4.04 14.66 3.03
N GLY A 186 -5.14 15.38 3.22
CA GLY A 186 -6.23 15.56 2.28
C GLY A 186 -7.39 14.58 2.46
N VAL A 187 -8.54 14.96 1.92
CA VAL A 187 -9.79 14.15 1.94
C VAL A 187 -10.06 13.63 0.53
N ARG A 188 -10.06 12.30 0.34
CA ARG A 188 -10.28 11.62 -0.95
C ARG A 188 -10.38 10.11 -0.77
N THR A 189 -10.61 9.38 -1.85
CA THR A 189 -10.45 7.92 -1.88
C THR A 189 -8.95 7.58 -1.85
N HIS A 190 -8.40 7.31 -0.66
CA HIS A 190 -6.96 7.04 -0.53
C HIS A 190 -6.62 5.64 -1.04
N GLY A 191 -5.61 5.53 -1.91
CA GLY A 191 -5.01 4.25 -2.29
C GLY A 191 -4.00 3.79 -1.24
N SER A 192 -2.83 4.41 -1.22
CA SER A 192 -1.76 4.07 -0.29
C SER A 192 -0.98 5.32 0.14
N VAL A 193 -0.04 5.13 1.07
CA VAL A 193 0.87 6.18 1.56
C VAL A 193 2.27 5.60 1.75
N ALA A 194 3.30 6.41 1.48
CA ALA A 194 4.68 6.12 1.84
C ALA A 194 5.30 7.33 2.54
N VAL A 195 6.12 7.10 3.54
CA VAL A 195 6.84 8.15 4.27
C VAL A 195 8.30 8.16 3.82
N ASP A 196 8.77 9.32 3.39
CA ASP A 196 10.18 9.59 3.09
C ASP A 196 10.77 10.51 4.18
N PRO A 197 11.37 9.94 5.22
CA PRO A 197 11.93 10.74 6.31
C PRO A 197 13.13 11.59 5.86
N ALA A 198 13.89 11.14 4.85
CA ALA A 198 15.07 11.85 4.36
C ALA A 198 14.67 13.11 3.59
N GLY A 199 13.60 13.04 2.82
CA GLY A 199 13.06 14.19 2.09
C GLY A 199 12.09 15.05 2.89
N GLY A 200 11.62 14.58 4.05
CA GLY A 200 10.58 15.27 4.84
C GLY A 200 9.21 15.24 4.18
N HIS A 201 8.90 14.15 3.47
CA HIS A 201 7.68 14.04 2.68
C HIS A 201 6.89 12.76 2.98
N CYS A 202 5.57 12.84 2.74
CA CYS A 202 4.76 11.66 2.49
C CYS A 202 4.27 11.70 1.03
N TYR A 203 4.21 10.54 0.39
CA TYR A 203 3.64 10.39 -0.95
C TYR A 203 2.38 9.54 -0.86
N LEU A 204 1.31 9.96 -1.57
CA LEU A 204 0.00 9.33 -1.45
C LEU A 204 -0.60 9.12 -2.84
N THR A 205 -1.18 7.94 -3.05
CA THR A 205 -1.95 7.63 -4.25
C THR A 205 -3.45 7.82 -3.99
N GLU A 206 -4.21 8.07 -5.05
CA GLU A 206 -5.66 8.15 -5.01
C GLU A 206 -6.27 6.99 -5.82
N ALA A 207 -7.07 6.14 -5.17
CA ALA A 207 -7.74 5.00 -5.77
C ALA A 207 -8.99 5.42 -6.56
N HIS A 208 -8.80 6.29 -7.54
CA HIS A 208 -9.86 6.81 -8.40
C HIS A 208 -9.40 6.76 -9.87
N ARG A 209 -10.36 6.56 -10.78
CA ARG A 209 -10.10 6.49 -12.23
C ARG A 209 -9.31 7.70 -12.77
N ASP A 210 -9.58 8.88 -12.24
CA ASP A 210 -8.89 10.12 -12.56
C ASP A 210 -8.01 10.58 -11.38
N GLY A 211 -7.48 9.64 -10.61
CA GLY A 211 -6.67 9.88 -9.42
C GLY A 211 -5.40 10.67 -9.70
N ARG A 212 -4.75 11.11 -8.65
CA ARG A 212 -3.46 11.80 -8.70
C ARG A 212 -2.48 11.12 -7.74
N LEU A 213 -1.20 11.38 -7.98
CA LEU A 213 -0.16 11.18 -6.99
C LEU A 213 0.06 12.52 -6.27
N TYR A 214 0.08 12.45 -4.94
CA TYR A 214 0.28 13.61 -4.10
C TYR A 214 1.57 13.50 -3.32
N ARG A 215 2.16 14.67 -3.01
CA ARG A 215 3.22 14.85 -2.04
C ARG A 215 2.71 15.73 -0.91
N PHE A 216 2.91 15.29 0.31
CA PHE A 216 2.70 16.10 1.50
C PHE A 216 4.06 16.46 2.09
N THR A 217 4.38 17.76 2.13
CA THR A 217 5.60 18.26 2.76
C THR A 217 5.35 18.50 4.23
N ILE A 218 6.10 17.79 5.09
CA ILE A 218 6.02 17.90 6.54
C ILE A 218 6.68 19.21 6.97
N LEU A 219 5.94 20.07 7.66
CA LEU A 219 6.45 21.37 8.14
C LEU A 219 6.84 21.33 9.63
N ASN A 220 6.39 20.33 10.37
CA ASN A 220 6.74 20.12 11.77
C ASN A 220 7.93 19.16 11.90
N GLU A 221 8.51 19.05 13.11
CA GLU A 221 9.57 18.08 13.35
C GLU A 221 9.06 16.65 13.07
N ALA A 222 9.77 15.94 12.18
CA ALA A 222 9.37 14.64 11.65
C ALA A 222 9.29 13.51 12.70
N ASP A 223 9.87 13.72 13.88
CA ASP A 223 9.93 12.71 14.95
C ASP A 223 8.81 12.83 15.98
N SER A 224 7.86 13.75 15.78
CA SER A 224 6.78 13.98 16.73
C SER A 224 5.44 13.51 16.20
N GLY A 225 4.53 13.09 17.06
CA GLY A 225 3.13 12.80 16.71
C GLY A 225 2.38 13.99 16.08
N ALA A 226 3.02 15.15 15.93
CA ALA A 226 2.53 16.32 15.21
C ALA A 226 3.02 16.40 13.75
N ALA A 227 3.91 15.52 13.31
CA ALA A 227 4.52 15.58 11.97
C ALA A 227 3.48 15.64 10.83
N LEU A 228 2.37 14.94 10.97
CA LEU A 228 1.30 14.88 9.97
C LEU A 228 0.09 15.78 10.29
N ALA A 229 0.21 16.65 11.31
CA ALA A 229 -0.89 17.53 11.72
C ALA A 229 -1.02 18.75 10.83
N ASP A 230 0.08 19.25 10.26
CA ASP A 230 0.13 20.43 9.41
C ASP A 230 1.24 20.28 8.36
N GLY A 231 1.00 20.77 7.15
CA GLY A 231 1.92 20.65 6.04
C GLY A 231 1.33 21.17 4.73
N LEU A 232 2.10 21.01 3.66
CA LEU A 232 1.71 21.42 2.32
C LEU A 232 1.37 20.19 1.47
N LEU A 233 0.12 20.07 1.04
CA LEU A 233 -0.31 19.05 0.09
C LEU A 233 -0.16 19.55 -1.35
N GLU A 234 0.48 18.78 -2.21
CA GLU A 234 0.76 19.11 -3.60
C GLU A 234 0.39 17.92 -4.50
N ALA A 235 -0.04 18.17 -5.72
CA ALA A 235 -0.24 17.15 -6.75
C ALA A 235 0.93 17.14 -7.73
N MET A 236 1.32 15.94 -8.16
CA MET A 236 2.37 15.75 -9.16
C MET A 236 1.92 16.22 -10.53
N VAL A 237 2.80 16.94 -11.23
CA VAL A 237 2.69 17.32 -12.64
C VAL A 237 3.89 16.76 -13.37
N VAL A 238 3.66 16.19 -14.55
CA VAL A 238 4.72 15.64 -15.40
C VAL A 238 4.66 16.33 -16.74
N ASP A 239 5.77 16.92 -17.17
CA ASP A 239 5.90 17.54 -18.48
C ASP A 239 6.13 16.48 -19.60
N ARG A 240 6.25 16.95 -20.84
CA ARG A 240 6.40 16.07 -22.02
C ARG A 240 7.71 15.28 -22.05
N ASP A 241 8.72 15.78 -21.35
CA ASP A 241 10.06 15.19 -21.31
C ASP A 241 10.26 14.35 -20.04
N GLY A 242 9.18 14.16 -19.23
CA GLY A 242 9.19 13.39 -17.98
C GLY A 242 9.61 14.22 -16.76
N GLY A 243 9.85 15.51 -16.91
CA GLY A 243 10.17 16.39 -15.78
C GLY A 243 9.01 16.50 -14.80
N VAL A 244 9.30 16.35 -13.50
CA VAL A 244 8.31 16.38 -12.43
C VAL A 244 8.33 17.73 -11.72
N SER A 245 7.15 18.27 -11.48
CA SER A 245 6.92 19.39 -10.59
C SER A 245 5.73 19.13 -9.68
N TRP A 246 5.61 19.92 -8.61
CA TRP A 246 4.59 19.74 -7.60
C TRP A 246 3.81 21.04 -7.45
N LEU A 247 2.49 20.96 -7.57
CA LEU A 247 1.61 22.12 -7.46
C LEU A 247 0.70 21.98 -6.25
N ALA A 248 0.62 23.04 -5.45
CA ALA A 248 -0.19 23.05 -4.24
C ALA A 248 -1.66 22.74 -4.53
N VAL A 249 -2.26 21.90 -3.70
CA VAL A 249 -3.70 21.64 -3.65
C VAL A 249 -4.33 22.76 -2.80
N PRO A 250 -5.16 23.64 -3.38
CA PRO A 250 -5.68 24.82 -2.66
C PRO A 250 -6.55 24.49 -1.45
N ASP A 251 -7.34 23.40 -1.53
CA ASP A 251 -8.22 22.93 -0.46
C ASP A 251 -8.04 21.42 -0.24
N PRO A 252 -7.11 21.00 0.63
CA PRO A 252 -6.91 19.60 0.97
C PRO A 252 -8.15 18.90 1.54
N LEU A 253 -9.06 19.65 2.17
CA LEU A 253 -10.29 19.11 2.76
C LEU A 253 -11.39 18.82 1.73
N ALA A 254 -11.16 19.22 0.47
CA ALA A 254 -12.13 19.01 -0.63
C ALA A 254 -13.53 19.55 -0.31
N THR A 255 -13.61 20.68 0.38
CA THR A 255 -14.88 21.24 0.90
C THR A 255 -15.89 21.56 -0.19
N VAL A 256 -15.42 21.86 -1.40
CA VAL A 256 -16.26 22.24 -2.55
C VAL A 256 -16.06 21.29 -3.73
N ILE A 257 -14.79 21.01 -4.07
CA ILE A 257 -14.43 20.16 -5.21
C ILE A 257 -13.35 19.15 -4.80
N PRO A 258 -13.38 17.93 -5.36
CA PRO A 258 -12.38 16.90 -5.05
C PRO A 258 -10.95 17.38 -5.30
N THR A 259 -10.00 16.95 -4.47
CA THR A 259 -8.58 17.32 -4.57
C THR A 259 -8.00 17.10 -5.97
N ARG A 260 -8.36 15.99 -6.63
CA ARG A 260 -7.86 15.61 -7.96
C ARG A 260 -8.18 16.57 -9.09
N VAL A 261 -9.21 17.42 -8.95
CA VAL A 261 -9.60 18.39 -9.98
C VAL A 261 -9.15 19.82 -9.66
N GLN A 262 -8.57 20.05 -8.49
CA GLN A 262 -8.08 21.38 -8.08
C GLN A 262 -6.78 21.75 -8.79
N VAL A 263 -5.96 20.78 -9.21
CA VAL A 263 -4.76 20.95 -10.02
C VAL A 263 -5.03 20.39 -11.40
N THR A 264 -5.40 21.26 -12.34
CA THR A 264 -5.85 20.86 -13.69
C THR A 264 -4.79 20.16 -14.50
N ASP A 265 -3.51 20.55 -14.34
CA ASP A 265 -2.36 19.95 -15.02
C ASP A 265 -1.78 18.74 -14.26
N GLY A 266 -2.44 18.28 -13.19
CA GLY A 266 -2.02 17.15 -12.40
C GLY A 266 -1.92 15.87 -13.24
N PHE A 267 -0.82 15.13 -13.06
CA PHE A 267 -0.60 13.85 -13.74
C PHE A 267 -1.66 12.83 -13.32
N VAL A 268 -2.36 12.25 -14.29
CA VAL A 268 -3.40 11.25 -14.02
C VAL A 268 -2.77 9.92 -13.67
N THR A 269 -3.13 9.37 -12.52
CA THR A 269 -2.75 8.03 -12.06
C THR A 269 -3.99 7.14 -11.97
N PRO A 270 -4.32 6.39 -13.04
CA PRO A 270 -5.60 5.67 -13.12
C PRO A 270 -5.70 4.57 -12.06
N VAL A 271 -6.48 4.79 -11.00
CA VAL A 271 -6.61 3.93 -9.83
C VAL A 271 -5.23 3.70 -9.19
N GLY A 272 -4.69 4.74 -8.54
CA GLY A 272 -3.42 4.66 -7.83
C GLY A 272 -3.49 3.62 -6.70
N GLY A 273 -2.60 2.64 -6.76
CA GLY A 273 -2.46 1.54 -5.79
C GLY A 273 -1.32 1.78 -4.82
N GLY A 274 -0.40 0.81 -4.70
CA GLY A 274 0.76 0.88 -3.81
C GLY A 274 1.70 2.04 -4.12
N VAL A 275 2.40 2.51 -3.10
CA VAL A 275 3.45 3.53 -3.21
C VAL A 275 4.58 3.22 -2.22
N TRP A 276 5.83 3.40 -2.65
CA TRP A 276 7.02 3.13 -1.85
C TRP A 276 8.16 4.08 -2.17
N VAL A 277 8.98 4.40 -1.17
CA VAL A 277 10.22 5.17 -1.36
C VAL A 277 11.41 4.30 -0.97
N HIS A 278 12.39 4.19 -1.88
CA HIS A 278 13.64 3.47 -1.63
C HIS A 278 14.79 4.14 -2.38
N ASP A 279 15.88 4.42 -1.67
CA ASP A 279 17.12 5.00 -2.21
C ASP A 279 16.92 6.21 -3.14
N GLY A 280 16.03 7.14 -2.74
CA GLY A 280 15.75 8.35 -3.52
C GLY A 280 14.86 8.12 -4.75
N VAL A 281 14.28 6.93 -4.88
CA VAL A 281 13.30 6.61 -5.92
C VAL A 281 11.93 6.42 -5.28
N LEU A 282 10.94 7.14 -5.79
CA LEU A 282 9.54 6.94 -5.48
C LEU A 282 8.94 5.96 -6.50
N LEU A 283 8.41 4.85 -6.04
CA LEU A 283 7.72 3.84 -6.85
C LEU A 283 6.23 3.87 -6.55
N PHE A 284 5.37 3.74 -7.57
CA PHE A 284 3.93 3.61 -7.37
C PHE A 284 3.26 2.81 -8.49
N THR A 285 2.11 2.21 -8.17
CA THR A 285 1.32 1.43 -9.13
C THR A 285 0.07 2.18 -9.58
N THR A 286 -0.37 1.88 -10.81
CA THR A 286 -1.69 2.26 -11.31
C THR A 286 -2.42 1.01 -11.80
N ALA A 287 -3.50 0.64 -11.06
CA ALA A 287 -4.16 -0.66 -11.22
C ALA A 287 -5.09 -0.73 -12.46
N LEU A 288 -5.50 0.41 -13.02
CA LEU A 288 -6.41 0.41 -14.17
C LEU A 288 -5.68 0.14 -15.49
N ASP A 289 -4.42 0.50 -15.59
CA ASP A 289 -3.58 0.34 -16.79
C ASP A 289 -2.36 -0.56 -16.56
N ASP A 290 -2.33 -1.25 -15.41
CA ASP A 290 -1.33 -2.25 -15.04
C ASP A 290 0.13 -1.74 -15.17
N ARG A 291 0.41 -0.56 -14.59
CA ARG A 291 1.74 0.05 -14.66
C ARG A 291 2.40 0.18 -13.29
N VAL A 292 3.73 0.07 -13.32
CA VAL A 292 4.61 0.51 -12.23
C VAL A 292 5.41 1.70 -12.71
N HIS A 293 5.33 2.77 -11.95
CA HIS A 293 5.99 4.05 -12.23
C HIS A 293 7.15 4.26 -11.25
N ALA A 294 8.14 5.03 -11.69
CA ALA A 294 9.22 5.52 -10.86
C ALA A 294 9.40 7.03 -11.02
N VAL A 295 9.73 7.71 -9.92
CA VAL A 295 10.20 9.09 -9.92
C VAL A 295 11.57 9.14 -9.24
N ASP A 296 12.58 9.57 -9.97
CA ASP A 296 13.86 9.98 -9.39
C ASP A 296 13.63 11.26 -8.58
N LEU A 297 13.71 11.18 -7.26
CA LEU A 297 13.42 12.31 -6.37
C LEU A 297 14.50 13.39 -6.42
N ALA A 298 15.73 13.06 -6.77
CA ALA A 298 16.81 14.02 -6.91
C ALA A 298 16.74 14.75 -8.27
N GLY A 299 16.56 13.99 -9.35
CA GLY A 299 16.46 14.50 -10.71
C GLY A 299 15.08 15.04 -11.06
N GLN A 300 14.08 14.83 -10.22
CA GLN A 300 12.66 15.17 -10.46
C GLN A 300 12.21 14.69 -11.85
N HIS A 301 12.39 13.39 -12.10
CA HIS A 301 12.09 12.79 -13.39
C HIS A 301 11.25 11.51 -13.23
N HIS A 302 10.13 11.46 -13.94
CA HIS A 302 9.19 10.33 -13.99
C HIS A 302 9.53 9.37 -15.13
N SER A 303 9.37 8.08 -14.89
CA SER A 303 9.45 7.02 -15.88
C SER A 303 8.47 5.89 -15.58
N VAL A 304 8.19 5.06 -16.57
CA VAL A 304 7.44 3.81 -16.40
C VAL A 304 8.45 2.67 -16.37
N VAL A 305 8.52 1.92 -15.26
CA VAL A 305 9.44 0.78 -15.09
C VAL A 305 8.82 -0.54 -15.52
N TRP A 306 7.49 -0.63 -15.48
CA TRP A 306 6.70 -1.74 -16.01
C TRP A 306 5.45 -1.20 -16.70
N ASP A 307 5.17 -1.67 -17.91
CA ASP A 307 3.95 -1.36 -18.67
C ASP A 307 3.21 -2.65 -19.02
N GLY A 308 2.18 -2.96 -18.23
CA GLY A 308 1.30 -4.11 -18.41
C GLY A 308 0.09 -3.85 -19.29
N SER A 309 -0.03 -2.67 -19.92
CA SER A 309 -1.18 -2.31 -20.77
C SER A 309 -1.31 -3.13 -22.05
N GLY A 310 -0.29 -3.94 -22.41
CA GLY A 310 -0.28 -4.81 -23.57
C GLY A 310 -1.08 -6.10 -23.38
N HIS A 311 -1.40 -6.80 -24.49
CA HIS A 311 -2.05 -8.11 -24.44
C HIS A 311 -1.06 -9.21 -23.99
N ARG A 312 -1.49 -10.10 -23.08
CA ARG A 312 -0.73 -11.24 -22.57
C ARG A 312 0.52 -10.87 -21.77
N GLN A 313 0.39 -9.89 -20.93
CA GLN A 313 1.43 -9.57 -19.94
C GLN A 313 1.43 -10.60 -18.81
N PRO A 314 2.59 -10.93 -18.20
CA PRO A 314 2.67 -11.86 -17.08
C PRO A 314 2.05 -11.33 -15.80
N LEU A 315 1.99 -10.00 -15.61
CA LEU A 315 1.38 -9.36 -14.45
C LEU A 315 0.09 -8.64 -14.86
N VAL A 316 -1.01 -8.90 -14.14
CA VAL A 316 -2.34 -8.35 -14.43
C VAL A 316 -3.01 -7.86 -13.14
N GLY A 317 -3.58 -6.66 -13.16
CA GLY A 317 -4.25 -6.11 -11.99
C GLY A 317 -3.27 -5.77 -10.87
N ILE A 318 -2.20 -5.08 -11.22
CA ILE A 318 -1.17 -4.65 -10.28
C ILE A 318 -1.80 -3.78 -9.20
N GLY A 319 -1.90 -4.33 -7.98
CA GLY A 319 -2.55 -3.67 -6.84
C GLY A 319 -1.56 -2.93 -5.95
N ASP A 320 -0.57 -3.63 -5.44
CA ASP A 320 0.35 -3.09 -4.45
C ASP A 320 1.81 -3.43 -4.77
N LEU A 321 2.74 -2.80 -4.07
CA LEU A 321 4.17 -3.03 -4.21
C LEU A 321 4.92 -2.84 -2.89
N THR A 322 6.07 -3.48 -2.78
CA THR A 322 7.02 -3.27 -1.69
C THR A 322 8.45 -3.48 -2.18
N VAL A 323 9.41 -2.94 -1.46
CA VAL A 323 10.83 -3.12 -1.78
C VAL A 323 11.54 -3.76 -0.59
N HIS A 324 12.32 -4.80 -0.87
CA HIS A 324 13.16 -5.40 0.15
C HIS A 324 14.34 -4.48 0.49
N ALA A 325 14.40 -3.99 1.72
CA ALA A 325 15.29 -2.90 2.14
C ALA A 325 16.79 -3.16 1.91
N ARG A 326 17.25 -4.43 1.91
CA ARG A 326 18.68 -4.76 1.77
C ARG A 326 19.11 -4.99 0.33
N SER A 327 18.25 -5.66 -0.48
CA SER A 327 18.61 -6.01 -1.86
C SER A 327 18.12 -4.99 -2.87
N GLY A 328 17.12 -4.16 -2.51
CA GLY A 328 16.45 -3.26 -3.43
C GLY A 328 15.50 -3.99 -4.41
N ASP A 329 15.23 -5.29 -4.19
CA ASP A 329 14.29 -6.02 -5.02
C ASP A 329 12.88 -5.47 -4.84
N LEU A 330 12.24 -5.16 -5.95
CA LEU A 330 10.85 -4.74 -6.01
C LEU A 330 9.96 -5.96 -6.11
N PHE A 331 8.98 -6.05 -5.21
CA PHE A 331 7.90 -7.03 -5.25
C PHE A 331 6.59 -6.34 -5.61
N VAL A 332 5.86 -6.92 -6.54
CA VAL A 332 4.58 -6.43 -7.02
C VAL A 332 3.52 -7.49 -6.77
N VAL A 333 2.34 -7.07 -6.31
CA VAL A 333 1.23 -7.95 -5.97
C VAL A 333 0.10 -7.78 -6.98
N GLU A 334 -0.43 -8.90 -7.46
CA GLU A 334 -1.61 -8.93 -8.31
C GLU A 334 -2.90 -9.02 -7.49
N ASP A 335 -3.89 -8.20 -7.82
CA ASP A 335 -5.27 -8.29 -7.33
C ASP A 335 -6.19 -9.09 -8.27
N ARG A 336 -5.67 -9.50 -9.43
CA ARG A 336 -6.38 -10.26 -10.49
C ARG A 336 -5.43 -11.28 -11.10
N GLY A 337 -5.91 -12.03 -12.07
CA GLY A 337 -5.10 -13.03 -12.75
C GLY A 337 -4.85 -14.25 -11.87
N ASP A 338 -3.60 -14.67 -11.77
CA ASP A 338 -3.19 -15.83 -11.00
C ASP A 338 -2.89 -15.51 -9.53
N MET A 339 -3.05 -14.25 -9.11
CA MET A 339 -2.83 -13.77 -7.73
C MET A 339 -1.39 -13.99 -7.27
N GLU A 340 -0.45 -13.54 -8.06
CA GLU A 340 0.97 -13.72 -7.84
C GLU A 340 1.62 -12.57 -7.07
N VAL A 341 2.77 -12.87 -6.48
CA VAL A 341 3.75 -11.87 -6.02
C VAL A 341 4.99 -12.05 -6.89
N ALA A 342 5.31 -11.05 -7.69
CA ALA A 342 6.40 -11.05 -8.64
C ALA A 342 7.57 -10.16 -8.21
#